data_d3c5b1f1a1a61d5a0450aad5b57e63cd
#
_entry.id   d3c5b1f1a1a61d5a0450aad5b57e63cd
#
_cell.length_a   1.000
_cell.length_b   1.000
_cell.length_c   1.000
_cell.angle_alpha   90.00
_cell.angle_beta   90.00
_cell.angle_gamma   90.00
#
_symmetry.space_group_name_H-M   'P 1'
#
loop_
_entity.id
_entity.type
_entity.pdbx_description
1 polymer ?
#
loop_
_entity_poly.entity_id
_entity_poly.type
_entity_poly.pdbx_seq_one_letter_code
_entity_poly.pdbx_strand_id
1 'polypeptide(L)'
;MATSLEIVRIPVLSDNYVWLVHDPDSKATMVVDPAVADPVLEAAAERGWTITDIWNTHWHPDHTGGNAAIKAATGCTITGPAAEFERIPTLDVQVKGGDTVRLGNHIAEVWDVPAHTAGHIAYHFADDAAIFVGDTMFAMGCGRLFEGTAEQMFANMQRLATLDDATRVYCAHEYTLSNARFAVTIDPGNVA
;
A
#
# COMPACT_ATOMS: atom_id res chain seq x y z
N MET A 1 -11.81 22.65 6.32
CA MET A 1 -10.76 21.60 6.37
C MET A 1 -11.44 20.32 5.87
N ALA A 2 -10.79 19.53 5.01
CA ALA A 2 -11.34 18.23 4.61
C ALA A 2 -11.49 17.33 5.85
N THR A 3 -12.50 16.49 5.85
CA THR A 3 -12.69 15.45 6.87
C THR A 3 -11.56 14.43 6.71
N SER A 4 -11.01 13.90 7.79
CA SER A 4 -9.93 12.92 7.71
C SER A 4 -10.37 11.61 7.03
N LEU A 5 -9.44 10.97 6.33
CA LEU A 5 -9.66 9.65 5.72
C LEU A 5 -10.06 8.60 6.76
N GLU A 6 -11.06 7.80 6.44
CA GLU A 6 -11.42 6.59 7.19
C GLU A 6 -10.65 5.40 6.60
N ILE A 7 -9.75 4.80 7.38
CA ILE A 7 -8.87 3.71 6.94
C ILE A 7 -9.21 2.42 7.69
N VAL A 8 -9.53 1.37 6.95
CA VAL A 8 -9.93 0.07 7.47
C VAL A 8 -8.95 -1.00 7.01
N ARG A 9 -8.44 -1.78 7.97
CA ARG A 9 -7.60 -2.95 7.70
C ARG A 9 -8.46 -4.18 7.48
N ILE A 10 -8.24 -4.87 6.37
CA ILE A 10 -8.89 -6.15 6.03
C ILE A 10 -7.80 -7.22 6.00
N PRO A 11 -7.69 -8.08 7.02
CA PRO A 11 -6.80 -9.23 6.98
C PRO A 11 -7.31 -10.25 5.96
N VAL A 12 -6.44 -10.71 5.08
CA VAL A 12 -6.77 -11.73 4.06
C VAL A 12 -5.61 -12.72 3.92
N LEU A 13 -5.87 -13.84 3.27
CA LEU A 13 -4.89 -14.94 3.12
C LEU A 13 -4.30 -15.35 4.48
N SER A 14 -2.99 -15.62 4.56
CA SER A 14 -2.31 -16.01 5.81
C SER A 14 -1.82 -14.83 6.64
N ASP A 15 -1.40 -13.75 5.97
CA ASP A 15 -0.70 -12.63 6.60
C ASP A 15 -0.82 -11.28 5.85
N ASN A 16 -1.62 -11.23 4.75
CA ASN A 16 -1.80 -10.01 4.00
C ASN A 16 -2.76 -9.03 4.69
N TYR A 17 -2.46 -7.76 4.56
CA TYR A 17 -3.35 -6.64 4.85
C TYR A 17 -3.77 -5.92 3.58
N VAL A 18 -5.05 -5.88 3.31
CA VAL A 18 -5.66 -4.99 2.33
C VAL A 18 -6.18 -3.75 3.06
N TRP A 19 -5.94 -2.58 2.51
CA TRP A 19 -6.41 -1.34 3.10
C TRP A 19 -7.56 -0.75 2.29
N LEU A 20 -8.72 -0.60 2.95
CA LEU A 20 -9.88 0.10 2.38
C LEU A 20 -9.88 1.51 2.95
N VAL A 21 -9.88 2.51 2.07
CA VAL A 21 -9.71 3.93 2.44
C VAL A 21 -10.85 4.73 1.84
N HIS A 22 -11.54 5.48 2.68
CA HIS A 22 -12.74 6.26 2.31
C HIS A 22 -12.58 7.75 2.63
N ASP A 23 -12.92 8.60 1.67
CA ASP A 23 -13.12 10.03 1.90
C ASP A 23 -14.59 10.29 2.22
N PRO A 24 -14.94 10.67 3.47
CA PRO A 24 -16.33 10.89 3.87
C PRO A 24 -17.00 12.06 3.16
N ASP A 25 -16.23 13.04 2.66
CA ASP A 25 -16.76 14.22 2.00
C ASP A 25 -17.16 13.93 0.56
N SER A 26 -16.28 13.34 -0.24
CA SER A 26 -16.51 13.01 -1.66
C SER A 26 -17.23 11.68 -1.88
N LYS A 27 -17.21 10.79 -0.87
CA LYS A 27 -17.64 9.38 -0.95
C LYS A 27 -16.75 8.49 -1.83
N ALA A 28 -15.61 8.97 -2.26
CA ALA A 28 -14.62 8.15 -2.96
C ALA A 28 -14.04 7.10 -2.01
N THR A 29 -13.86 5.89 -2.51
CA THR A 29 -13.30 4.78 -1.74
C THR A 29 -12.26 4.07 -2.58
N MET A 30 -11.02 3.99 -2.08
CA MET A 30 -9.97 3.20 -2.72
C MET A 30 -9.66 1.94 -1.92
N VAL A 31 -9.13 0.96 -2.63
CA VAL A 31 -8.53 -0.25 -2.05
C VAL A 31 -7.06 -0.27 -2.42
N VAL A 32 -6.19 -0.48 -1.44
CA VAL A 32 -4.75 -0.66 -1.70
C VAL A 32 -4.42 -2.15 -1.66
N ASP A 33 -3.79 -2.63 -2.73
CA ASP A 33 -3.26 -3.98 -2.88
C ASP A 33 -4.27 -5.11 -2.57
N PRO A 34 -5.40 -5.21 -3.28
CA PRO A 34 -6.38 -6.25 -3.03
C PRO A 34 -5.89 -7.64 -3.47
N ALA A 35 -5.42 -8.44 -2.52
CA ALA A 35 -5.02 -9.83 -2.75
C ALA A 35 -6.17 -10.70 -3.27
N VAL A 36 -7.37 -10.48 -2.72
CA VAL A 36 -8.62 -11.20 -3.02
C VAL A 36 -9.80 -10.22 -3.04
N ALA A 37 -10.89 -10.57 -3.73
CA ALA A 37 -12.01 -9.66 -3.92
C ALA A 37 -13.08 -9.74 -2.84
N ASP A 38 -13.54 -10.95 -2.51
CA ASP A 38 -14.77 -11.14 -1.71
C ASP A 38 -14.72 -10.44 -0.35
N PRO A 39 -13.68 -10.59 0.51
CA PRO A 39 -13.63 -9.90 1.81
C PRO A 39 -13.61 -8.37 1.68
N VAL A 40 -13.05 -7.85 0.57
CA VAL A 40 -12.97 -6.41 0.30
C VAL A 40 -14.33 -5.85 -0.08
N LEU A 41 -15.05 -6.54 -0.98
CA LEU A 41 -16.40 -6.17 -1.40
C LEU A 41 -17.39 -6.26 -0.23
N GLU A 42 -17.29 -7.29 0.61
CA GLU A 42 -18.08 -7.45 1.83
C GLU A 42 -17.83 -6.30 2.81
N ALA A 43 -16.56 -6.00 3.11
CA ALA A 43 -16.19 -4.91 4.03
C ALA A 43 -16.66 -3.53 3.55
N ALA A 44 -16.64 -3.27 2.25
CA ALA A 44 -17.18 -2.04 1.66
C ALA A 44 -18.72 -2.01 1.76
N ALA A 45 -19.39 -3.10 1.42
CA ALA A 45 -20.84 -3.21 1.48
C ALA A 45 -21.40 -3.03 2.91
N GLU A 46 -20.78 -3.63 3.91
CA GLU A 46 -21.13 -3.47 5.33
C GLU A 46 -21.10 -2.01 5.81
N ARG A 47 -20.26 -1.19 5.18
CA ARG A 47 -20.12 0.25 5.48
C ARG A 47 -20.97 1.16 4.58
N GLY A 48 -21.63 0.57 3.58
CA GLY A 48 -22.36 1.33 2.56
C GLY A 48 -21.42 2.12 1.64
N TRP A 49 -20.16 1.69 1.49
CA TRP A 49 -19.17 2.33 0.63
C TRP A 49 -19.14 1.68 -0.75
N THR A 50 -18.96 2.52 -1.78
CA THR A 50 -18.77 2.05 -3.16
C THR A 50 -17.30 2.23 -3.54
N ILE A 51 -16.63 1.14 -3.90
CA ILE A 51 -15.23 1.19 -4.32
C ILE A 51 -15.16 1.91 -5.68
N THR A 52 -14.42 3.01 -5.71
CA THR A 52 -14.19 3.84 -6.90
C THR A 52 -12.81 3.61 -7.51
N ASP A 53 -11.85 3.18 -6.69
CA ASP A 53 -10.45 3.07 -7.06
C ASP A 53 -9.78 1.84 -6.45
N ILE A 54 -8.81 1.27 -7.19
CA ILE A 54 -7.80 0.35 -6.68
C ILE A 54 -6.44 1.00 -6.94
N TRP A 55 -5.57 1.01 -5.90
CA TRP A 55 -4.20 1.48 -6.04
C TRP A 55 -3.23 0.36 -5.72
N ASN A 56 -2.47 -0.12 -6.73
CA ASN A 56 -1.46 -1.15 -6.54
C ASN A 56 -0.09 -0.52 -6.28
N THR A 57 0.63 -1.08 -5.32
CA THR A 57 2.02 -0.69 -5.03
C THR A 57 3.02 -1.41 -5.91
N HIS A 58 2.76 -2.68 -6.25
CA HIS A 58 3.59 -3.52 -7.10
C HIS A 58 2.81 -4.70 -7.69
N TRP A 59 3.48 -5.53 -8.50
CA TRP A 59 2.84 -6.55 -9.35
C TRP A 59 2.54 -7.90 -8.69
N HIS A 60 3.03 -8.21 -7.52
CA HIS A 60 2.87 -9.56 -6.96
C HIS A 60 1.41 -9.99 -6.88
N PRO A 61 1.11 -11.29 -7.11
CA PRO A 61 -0.27 -11.77 -7.20
C PRO A 61 -1.09 -11.55 -5.94
N ASP A 62 -0.45 -11.58 -4.78
CA ASP A 62 -1.08 -11.31 -3.48
C ASP A 62 -1.33 -9.82 -3.18
N HIS A 63 -1.05 -8.94 -4.15
CA HIS A 63 -1.40 -7.51 -4.15
C HIS A 63 -2.34 -7.13 -5.30
N THR A 64 -2.44 -7.97 -6.32
CA THR A 64 -3.21 -7.67 -7.54
C THR A 64 -4.30 -8.68 -7.83
N GLY A 65 -4.36 -9.80 -7.10
CA GLY A 65 -5.24 -10.93 -7.40
C GLY A 65 -6.73 -10.59 -7.36
N GLY A 66 -7.15 -9.61 -6.56
CA GLY A 66 -8.53 -9.12 -6.48
C GLY A 66 -8.93 -8.10 -7.55
N ASN A 67 -7.96 -7.50 -8.27
CA ASN A 67 -8.18 -6.38 -9.19
C ASN A 67 -9.32 -6.62 -10.17
N ALA A 68 -9.25 -7.69 -10.94
CA ALA A 68 -10.20 -7.96 -12.01
C ALA A 68 -11.62 -8.18 -11.48
N ALA A 69 -11.77 -8.91 -10.38
CA ALA A 69 -13.06 -9.22 -9.79
C ALA A 69 -13.70 -7.98 -9.15
N ILE A 70 -12.93 -7.17 -8.42
CA ILE A 70 -13.43 -5.91 -7.84
C ILE A 70 -13.83 -4.94 -8.95
N LYS A 71 -12.98 -4.78 -9.99
CA LYS A 71 -13.32 -3.94 -11.14
C LYS A 71 -14.57 -4.39 -11.86
N ALA A 72 -14.75 -5.70 -12.06
CA ALA A 72 -15.96 -6.24 -12.68
C ALA A 72 -17.24 -5.95 -11.85
N ALA A 73 -17.11 -5.96 -10.52
CA ALA A 73 -18.23 -5.72 -9.61
C ALA A 73 -18.57 -4.23 -9.45
N THR A 74 -17.59 -3.34 -9.55
CA THR A 74 -17.76 -1.92 -9.16
C THR A 74 -17.55 -0.92 -10.29
N GLY A 75 -16.82 -1.32 -11.34
CA GLY A 75 -16.40 -0.42 -12.41
C GLY A 75 -15.25 0.54 -12.00
N CYS A 76 -14.56 0.25 -10.89
CA CYS A 76 -13.50 1.10 -10.37
C CYS A 76 -12.33 1.30 -11.34
N THR A 77 -11.59 2.39 -11.15
CA THR A 77 -10.33 2.66 -11.86
C THR A 77 -9.15 2.00 -11.12
N ILE A 78 -8.24 1.37 -11.86
CA ILE A 78 -7.05 0.73 -11.28
C ILE A 78 -5.81 1.55 -11.63
N THR A 79 -5.15 2.06 -10.59
CA THR A 79 -3.91 2.84 -10.69
C THR A 79 -2.74 2.04 -10.12
N GLY A 80 -1.57 2.11 -10.77
CA GLY A 80 -0.38 1.43 -10.26
C GLY A 80 0.89 1.80 -11.02
N PRO A 81 2.04 1.15 -10.69
CA PRO A 81 3.35 1.53 -11.16
C PRO A 81 3.50 1.35 -12.67
N ALA A 82 3.88 2.44 -13.37
CA ALA A 82 4.14 2.42 -14.81
C ALA A 82 5.24 1.41 -15.19
N ALA A 83 6.24 1.23 -14.34
CA ALA A 83 7.34 0.30 -14.57
C ALA A 83 6.91 -1.18 -14.52
N GLU A 84 5.71 -1.47 -13.98
CA GLU A 84 5.18 -2.85 -13.85
C GLU A 84 3.91 -3.08 -14.66
N PHE A 85 3.58 -2.17 -15.57
CA PHE A 85 2.37 -2.21 -16.38
C PHE A 85 2.15 -3.56 -17.10
N GLU A 86 3.20 -4.14 -17.69
CA GLU A 86 3.08 -5.43 -18.39
C GLU A 86 2.75 -6.59 -17.44
N ARG A 87 3.08 -6.45 -16.16
CA ARG A 87 2.87 -7.46 -15.10
C ARG A 87 1.55 -7.25 -14.36
N ILE A 88 0.93 -6.07 -14.50
CA ILE A 88 -0.39 -5.74 -13.95
C ILE A 88 -1.33 -5.37 -15.12
N PRO A 89 -1.80 -6.35 -15.92
CA PRO A 89 -2.57 -6.06 -17.13
C PRO A 89 -3.94 -5.42 -16.89
N THR A 90 -4.34 -5.26 -15.62
CA THR A 90 -5.60 -4.60 -15.23
C THR A 90 -5.47 -3.09 -15.03
N LEU A 91 -4.27 -2.50 -15.11
CA LEU A 91 -4.07 -1.07 -14.90
C LEU A 91 -4.79 -0.22 -15.95
N ASP A 92 -5.51 0.79 -15.48
CA ASP A 92 -6.08 1.86 -16.29
C ASP A 92 -5.18 3.10 -16.29
N VAL A 93 -4.56 3.40 -15.13
CA VAL A 93 -3.71 4.57 -14.93
C VAL A 93 -2.34 4.13 -14.45
N GLN A 94 -1.32 4.62 -15.13
CA GLN A 94 0.08 4.34 -14.83
C GLN A 94 0.70 5.56 -14.16
N VAL A 95 1.39 5.36 -13.02
CA VAL A 95 2.06 6.41 -12.25
C VAL A 95 3.48 6.01 -11.88
N LYS A 96 4.30 7.00 -11.53
CA LYS A 96 5.72 6.85 -11.14
C LYS A 96 6.08 7.86 -10.07
N GLY A 97 7.24 7.74 -9.47
CA GLY A 97 7.74 8.69 -8.49
C GLY A 97 7.70 10.14 -8.96
N GLY A 98 7.20 11.02 -8.11
CA GLY A 98 6.98 12.44 -8.37
C GLY A 98 5.60 12.78 -8.95
N ASP A 99 4.83 11.78 -9.41
CA ASP A 99 3.43 12.00 -9.77
C ASP A 99 2.57 12.20 -8.53
N THR A 100 1.36 12.73 -8.73
CA THR A 100 0.34 12.84 -7.69
C THR A 100 -0.94 12.16 -8.14
N VAL A 101 -1.61 11.50 -7.20
CA VAL A 101 -2.93 10.87 -7.38
C VAL A 101 -3.91 11.41 -6.35
N ARG A 102 -5.21 11.26 -6.61
CA ARG A 102 -6.24 11.79 -5.73
C ARG A 102 -7.26 10.72 -5.35
N LEU A 103 -7.62 10.71 -4.06
CA LEU A 103 -8.83 10.09 -3.57
C LEU A 103 -9.78 11.20 -3.11
N GLY A 104 -10.76 11.52 -3.92
CA GLY A 104 -11.65 12.65 -3.62
C GLY A 104 -10.89 13.97 -3.45
N ASN A 105 -10.94 14.53 -2.23
CA ASN A 105 -10.26 15.77 -1.88
C ASN A 105 -8.81 15.59 -1.40
N HIS A 106 -8.37 14.35 -1.15
CA HIS A 106 -7.06 14.02 -0.61
C HIS A 106 -6.05 13.76 -1.72
N ILE A 107 -4.82 14.24 -1.55
CA ILE A 107 -3.74 14.10 -2.52
C ILE A 107 -2.67 13.19 -1.95
N ALA A 108 -2.26 12.20 -2.73
CA ALA A 108 -1.07 11.40 -2.43
C ALA A 108 0.03 11.69 -3.45
N GLU A 109 1.25 11.87 -2.95
CA GLU A 109 2.47 11.84 -3.76
C GLU A 109 2.87 10.37 -3.98
N VAL A 110 3.25 10.04 -5.20
CA VAL A 110 3.80 8.72 -5.55
C VAL A 110 5.30 8.73 -5.32
N TRP A 111 5.80 7.74 -4.59
CA TRP A 111 7.22 7.54 -4.34
C TRP A 111 7.70 6.27 -5.04
N ASP A 112 8.76 6.34 -5.87
CA ASP A 112 9.48 5.15 -6.28
C ASP A 112 10.25 4.61 -5.07
N VAL A 113 10.05 3.34 -4.76
CA VAL A 113 10.69 2.62 -3.66
C VAL A 113 11.17 1.24 -4.13
N PRO A 114 12.05 1.19 -5.18
CA PRO A 114 12.51 -0.05 -5.77
C PRO A 114 13.34 -0.85 -4.76
N ALA A 115 13.24 -2.15 -4.79
CA ALA A 115 14.11 -3.16 -4.21
C ALA A 115 13.35 -4.48 -4.01
N HIS A 116 12.15 -4.46 -3.41
CA HIS A 116 11.30 -5.65 -3.32
C HIS A 116 10.90 -6.10 -4.74
N THR A 117 10.33 -5.19 -5.52
CA THR A 117 10.28 -5.28 -6.99
C THR A 117 10.97 -4.08 -7.61
N ALA A 118 11.32 -4.15 -8.89
CA ALA A 118 12.05 -3.07 -9.57
C ALA A 118 11.21 -1.80 -9.76
N GLY A 119 9.90 -1.94 -9.89
CA GLY A 119 8.97 -0.83 -10.12
C GLY A 119 8.08 -0.50 -8.92
N HIS A 120 8.40 -1.02 -7.71
CA HIS A 120 7.60 -0.80 -6.52
C HIS A 120 7.44 0.69 -6.20
N ILE A 121 6.18 1.10 -5.88
CA ILE A 121 5.84 2.47 -5.47
C ILE A 121 5.15 2.50 -4.11
N ALA A 122 5.17 3.67 -3.47
CA ALA A 122 4.38 3.96 -2.28
C ALA A 122 3.51 5.20 -2.50
N TYR A 123 2.41 5.31 -1.75
CA TYR A 123 1.47 6.43 -1.81
C TYR A 123 1.50 7.22 -0.51
N HIS A 124 2.00 8.45 -0.55
CA HIS A 124 2.17 9.32 0.61
C HIS A 124 1.15 10.45 0.63
N PHE A 125 0.21 10.38 1.57
CA PHE A 125 -0.77 11.42 1.89
C PHE A 125 -0.18 12.31 3.00
N ALA A 126 0.59 13.33 2.62
CA ALA A 126 1.29 14.20 3.58
C ALA A 126 0.31 14.95 4.50
N ASP A 127 -0.78 15.49 3.93
CA ASP A 127 -1.78 16.24 4.68
C ASP A 127 -2.61 15.36 5.66
N ASP A 128 -2.65 14.04 5.42
CA ASP A 128 -3.36 13.06 6.23
C ASP A 128 -2.43 12.29 7.18
N ALA A 129 -1.13 12.60 7.16
CA ALA A 129 -0.09 11.88 7.90
C ALA A 129 -0.19 10.35 7.70
N ALA A 130 -0.28 9.90 6.44
CA ALA A 130 -0.46 8.50 6.08
C ALA A 130 0.40 8.12 4.87
N ILE A 131 1.01 6.93 4.90
CA ILE A 131 1.73 6.37 3.76
C ILE A 131 1.44 4.87 3.63
N PHE A 132 1.11 4.44 2.39
CA PHE A 132 0.93 3.04 2.02
C PHE A 132 2.19 2.56 1.33
N VAL A 133 2.91 1.65 1.96
CA VAL A 133 4.28 1.27 1.57
C VAL A 133 4.37 -0.12 0.92
N GLY A 134 3.26 -0.83 0.79
CA GLY A 134 3.26 -2.22 0.28
C GLY A 134 4.29 -3.08 1.01
N ASP A 135 5.18 -3.69 0.24
CA ASP A 135 6.24 -4.58 0.72
C ASP A 135 7.60 -3.90 0.88
N THR A 136 7.64 -2.57 0.94
CA THR A 136 8.89 -1.86 1.20
C THR A 136 9.29 -1.99 2.67
N MET A 137 8.37 -1.71 3.59
CA MET A 137 8.63 -1.70 5.03
C MET A 137 7.55 -2.46 5.80
N PHE A 138 7.94 -3.22 6.81
CA PHE A 138 7.06 -3.86 7.79
C PHE A 138 7.47 -3.44 9.20
N ALA A 139 6.65 -3.76 10.19
CA ALA A 139 7.06 -3.61 11.58
C ALA A 139 8.35 -4.41 11.83
N MET A 140 9.42 -3.70 12.23
CA MET A 140 10.75 -4.23 12.52
C MET A 140 11.44 -4.96 11.34
N GLY A 141 11.08 -4.65 10.09
CA GLY A 141 11.67 -5.29 8.93
C GLY A 141 11.33 -4.62 7.61
N CYS A 142 11.78 -5.25 6.54
CA CYS A 142 11.52 -4.81 5.17
C CYS A 142 11.22 -6.00 4.26
N GLY A 143 10.71 -5.72 3.06
CA GLY A 143 10.46 -6.74 2.05
C GLY A 143 11.72 -7.44 1.57
N ARG A 144 11.58 -8.66 1.07
CA ARG A 144 12.68 -9.38 0.41
C ARG A 144 13.12 -8.64 -0.83
N LEU A 145 14.43 -8.70 -1.11
CA LEU A 145 15.05 -8.05 -2.27
C LEU A 145 15.01 -9.01 -3.48
N PHE A 146 13.86 -9.13 -4.14
CA PHE A 146 13.73 -10.02 -5.29
C PHE A 146 14.36 -9.43 -6.56
N GLU A 147 14.20 -8.11 -6.76
CA GLU A 147 14.57 -7.44 -8.01
C GLU A 147 15.51 -6.24 -7.81
N GLY A 148 15.90 -5.94 -6.58
CA GLY A 148 16.78 -4.82 -6.27
C GLY A 148 17.91 -5.17 -5.32
N THR A 149 18.56 -4.14 -4.76
CA THR A 149 19.75 -4.25 -3.92
C THR A 149 19.51 -3.79 -2.49
N ALA A 150 20.41 -4.19 -1.56
CA ALA A 150 20.36 -3.72 -0.17
C ALA A 150 20.55 -2.21 -0.07
N GLU A 151 21.37 -1.61 -0.93
CA GLU A 151 21.59 -0.17 -0.98
C GLU A 151 20.31 0.58 -1.36
N GLN A 152 19.54 0.05 -2.33
CA GLN A 152 18.25 0.61 -2.71
C GLN A 152 17.25 0.54 -1.56
N MET A 153 17.11 -0.64 -0.92
CA MET A 153 16.21 -0.78 0.23
C MET A 153 16.63 0.13 1.38
N PHE A 154 17.92 0.24 1.66
CA PHE A 154 18.43 1.13 2.70
C PHE A 154 18.10 2.61 2.39
N ALA A 155 18.24 3.04 1.13
CA ALA A 155 17.85 4.38 0.71
C ALA A 155 16.33 4.63 0.90
N ASN A 156 15.49 3.61 0.62
CA ASN A 156 14.05 3.69 0.89
C ASN A 156 13.78 3.86 2.40
N MET A 157 14.46 3.07 3.25
CA MET A 157 14.32 3.21 4.73
C MET A 157 14.77 4.59 5.22
N GLN A 158 15.88 5.12 4.69
CA GLN A 158 16.34 6.47 5.03
C GLN A 158 15.32 7.53 4.61
N ARG A 159 14.70 7.39 3.43
CA ARG A 159 13.64 8.29 2.99
C ARG A 159 12.41 8.21 3.89
N LEU A 160 11.96 7.00 4.24
CA LEU A 160 10.84 6.81 5.17
C LEU A 160 11.13 7.41 6.56
N ALA A 161 12.38 7.34 7.03
CA ALA A 161 12.79 7.94 8.30
C ALA A 161 12.79 9.49 8.29
N THR A 162 12.61 10.14 7.14
CA THR A 162 12.44 11.61 7.07
C THR A 162 10.98 12.06 7.26
N LEU A 163 10.05 11.14 7.30
CA LEU A 163 8.63 11.46 7.53
C LEU A 163 8.42 12.03 8.94
N ASP A 164 7.36 12.82 9.09
CA ASP A 164 6.93 13.29 10.42
C ASP A 164 6.59 12.10 11.32
N ASP A 165 6.93 12.17 12.61
CA ASP A 165 6.69 11.12 13.60
C ASP A 165 5.21 10.75 13.76
N ALA A 166 4.29 11.65 13.39
CA ALA A 166 2.86 11.40 13.37
C ALA A 166 2.40 10.57 12.15
N THR A 167 3.27 10.34 11.15
CA THR A 167 2.91 9.61 9.94
C THR A 167 2.66 8.13 10.23
N ARG A 168 1.46 7.68 9.92
CA ARG A 168 1.07 6.27 10.05
C ARG A 168 1.50 5.51 8.81
N VAL A 169 2.28 4.45 9.02
CA VAL A 169 2.77 3.57 7.94
C VAL A 169 1.84 2.36 7.80
N TYR A 170 1.27 2.19 6.62
CA TYR A 170 0.37 1.10 6.27
C TYR A 170 1.10 0.09 5.38
N CYS A 171 1.58 -0.99 5.98
CA CYS A 171 2.26 -2.08 5.29
C CYS A 171 1.29 -3.18 4.86
N ALA A 172 1.76 -4.07 3.97
CA ALA A 172 0.88 -5.08 3.39
C ALA A 172 0.91 -6.45 4.08
N HIS A 173 1.81 -6.69 5.04
CA HIS A 173 1.91 -7.99 5.71
C HIS A 173 2.10 -7.90 7.24
N GLU A 174 1.59 -8.94 7.93
CA GLU A 174 1.78 -9.14 9.36
C GLU A 174 2.98 -10.04 9.64
N TYR A 175 4.16 -9.45 9.70
CA TYR A 175 5.42 -10.14 10.01
C TYR A 175 6.04 -9.73 11.34
N THR A 176 5.33 -8.95 12.16
CA THR A 176 5.87 -8.31 13.36
C THR A 176 6.56 -9.27 14.29
N LEU A 177 5.92 -10.38 14.65
CA LEU A 177 6.50 -11.35 15.60
C LEU A 177 7.73 -12.05 15.03
N SER A 178 7.72 -12.44 13.74
CA SER A 178 8.86 -13.09 13.10
C SER A 178 10.04 -12.13 12.95
N ASN A 179 9.76 -10.88 12.57
CA ASN A 179 10.77 -9.82 12.45
C ASN A 179 11.37 -9.49 13.83
N ALA A 180 10.55 -9.38 14.88
CA ALA A 180 11.03 -9.13 16.22
C ALA A 180 11.94 -10.26 16.72
N ARG A 181 11.58 -11.53 16.49
CA ARG A 181 12.43 -12.70 16.83
C ARG A 181 13.76 -12.64 16.09
N PHE A 182 13.77 -12.24 14.84
CA PHE A 182 15.02 -12.07 14.08
C PHE A 182 15.84 -10.90 14.62
N ALA A 183 15.22 -9.74 14.86
CA ALA A 183 15.89 -8.53 15.33
C ALA A 183 16.68 -8.77 16.63
N VAL A 184 16.11 -9.47 17.62
CA VAL A 184 16.81 -9.79 18.87
C VAL A 184 18.00 -10.75 18.69
N THR A 185 18.08 -11.50 17.57
CA THR A 185 19.26 -12.32 17.27
C THR A 185 20.40 -11.49 16.69
N ILE A 186 20.08 -10.38 16.01
CA ILE A 186 21.06 -9.50 15.35
C ILE A 186 21.55 -8.42 16.31
N ASP A 187 20.68 -7.87 17.13
CA ASP A 187 21.01 -6.81 18.10
C ASP A 187 20.42 -7.13 19.47
N PRO A 188 20.98 -8.14 20.19
CA PRO A 188 20.45 -8.56 21.48
C PRO A 188 20.63 -7.55 22.60
N GLY A 189 21.43 -6.52 22.38
CA GLY A 189 21.67 -5.43 23.33
C GLY A 189 20.79 -4.21 23.12
N ASN A 190 19.94 -4.21 22.12
CA ASN A 190 19.04 -3.09 21.85
C ASN A 190 18.02 -2.94 22.98
N VAL A 191 17.96 -1.72 23.54
CA VAL A 191 17.08 -1.36 24.67
C VAL A 191 15.99 -0.31 24.27
N ALA A 192 15.91 0.00 22.96
CA ALA A 192 14.93 0.95 22.40
C ALA A 192 13.59 0.27 22.12
#